data_86047b6b60cb1db597f25223f5407223
#
_entry.id   86047b6b60cb1db597f25223f5407223
#
_cell.length_a   1.000
_cell.length_b   1.000
_cell.length_c   1.000
_cell.angle_alpha   90.00
_cell.angle_beta   90.00
_cell.angle_gamma   90.00
#
_symmetry.space_group_name_H-M   'P 1'
#
loop_
_entity.id
_entity.type
_entity.pdbx_description
1 polymer ?
#
loop_
_entity_poly.entity_id
_entity_poly.type
_entity_poly.pdbx_seq_one_letter_code
_entity_poly.pdbx_strand_id
1 'polypeptide(L)'
;MIIKTEADIKTTIPADDSIKGVQKQVLIGTEDGSDQIIMRRFIVEGGGHTPAHSHDFEHVVKVESGNGVVIDNEGHEHPVSAGNSLFIPPNEKHQFKNPHSQPFHFVCIILNPENSG
;
A
#
# COMPACT_ATOMS: atom_id res chain seq x y z
N MET A 1 -22.61 -11.03 -2.36
CA MET A 1 -21.83 -10.00 -3.08
C MET A 1 -21.84 -8.74 -2.26
N ILE A 2 -20.68 -8.12 -2.08
CA ILE A 2 -20.53 -6.86 -1.35
C ILE A 2 -20.07 -5.80 -2.33
N ILE A 3 -20.74 -4.65 -2.34
CA ILE A 3 -20.36 -3.51 -3.15
C ILE A 3 -20.30 -2.31 -2.22
N LYS A 4 -19.15 -1.66 -2.18
CA LYS A 4 -18.91 -0.49 -1.33
C LYS A 4 -18.61 0.72 -2.20
N THR A 5 -19.00 1.90 -1.73
CA THR A 5 -18.64 3.17 -2.36
C THR A 5 -17.55 3.84 -1.54
N GLU A 6 -16.97 4.91 -2.08
CA GLU A 6 -15.93 5.66 -1.35
C GLU A 6 -16.46 6.17 0.00
N ALA A 7 -17.75 6.50 0.09
CA ALA A 7 -18.37 6.96 1.34
C ALA A 7 -18.38 5.88 2.43
N ASP A 8 -18.28 4.61 2.06
CA ASP A 8 -18.29 3.49 2.99
C ASP A 8 -16.90 3.16 3.52
N ILE A 9 -15.87 3.78 2.96
CA ILE A 9 -14.48 3.47 3.28
C ILE A 9 -13.98 4.40 4.39
N LYS A 10 -13.43 3.80 5.45
CA LYS A 10 -12.84 4.55 6.54
C LYS A 10 -11.37 4.79 6.26
N THR A 11 -10.89 5.98 6.60
CA THR A 11 -9.47 6.32 6.50
C THR A 11 -8.86 6.28 7.89
N THR A 12 -7.73 5.60 8.02
CA THR A 12 -6.95 5.59 9.25
C THR A 12 -5.57 6.17 8.99
N ILE A 13 -4.98 6.77 10.02
CA ILE A 13 -3.62 7.29 9.96
C ILE A 13 -2.78 6.37 10.84
N PRO A 14 -1.88 5.57 10.24
CA PRO A 14 -1.06 4.66 11.04
C PRO A 14 -0.19 5.44 12.04
N ALA A 15 -0.22 5.01 13.30
CA ALA A 15 0.55 5.62 14.38
C ALA A 15 1.87 4.87 14.56
N ASP A 16 2.87 5.23 13.75
CA ASP A 16 4.16 4.55 13.75
C ASP A 16 5.22 5.60 13.38
N ASP A 17 6.28 5.68 14.16
CA ASP A 17 7.37 6.67 13.95
C ASP A 17 8.13 6.45 12.63
N SER A 18 8.05 5.24 12.05
CA SER A 18 8.68 4.93 10.77
C SER A 18 7.83 5.35 9.57
N ILE A 19 6.66 5.93 9.81
CA ILE A 19 5.70 6.35 8.79
C ILE A 19 5.52 7.86 8.86
N LYS A 20 5.49 8.51 7.70
CA LYS A 20 5.23 9.93 7.63
C LYS A 20 4.22 10.21 6.52
N GLY A 21 3.16 10.96 6.85
CA GLY A 21 2.21 11.43 5.85
C GLY A 21 1.49 10.33 5.07
N VAL A 22 1.11 9.24 5.74
CA VAL A 22 0.42 8.11 5.10
C VAL A 22 -0.96 7.94 5.68
N GLN A 23 -1.94 7.80 4.78
CA GLN A 23 -3.31 7.40 5.13
C GLN A 23 -3.55 6.01 4.58
N LYS A 24 -4.28 5.19 5.33
CA LYS A 24 -4.60 3.81 4.96
C LYS A 24 -6.10 3.59 4.92
N GLN A 25 -6.55 2.90 3.88
CA GLN A 25 -7.95 2.51 3.72
C GLN A 25 -8.00 1.02 3.41
N VAL A 26 -8.82 0.28 4.17
CA VAL A 26 -9.13 -1.11 3.82
C VAL A 26 -10.35 -1.07 2.92
N LEU A 27 -10.17 -1.34 1.64
CA LEU A 27 -11.25 -1.31 0.66
C LEU A 27 -12.13 -2.55 0.79
N ILE A 28 -11.51 -3.72 0.83
CA ILE A 28 -12.18 -5.01 1.10
C ILE A 28 -11.30 -5.78 2.08
N GLY A 29 -11.89 -6.27 3.15
CA GLY A 29 -11.16 -7.01 4.17
C GLY A 29 -12.04 -7.95 4.97
N THR A 30 -11.55 -8.37 6.13
CA THR A 30 -12.23 -9.37 6.97
C THR A 30 -13.61 -8.90 7.43
N GLU A 31 -13.81 -7.61 7.64
CA GLU A 31 -15.11 -7.07 8.02
C GLU A 31 -16.17 -7.27 6.94
N ASP A 32 -15.75 -7.43 5.68
CA ASP A 32 -16.64 -7.67 4.55
C ASP A 32 -16.81 -9.16 4.26
N GLY A 33 -16.16 -10.02 5.04
CA GLY A 33 -16.17 -11.47 4.85
C GLY A 33 -15.04 -11.99 3.98
N SER A 34 -14.09 -11.14 3.59
CA SER A 34 -12.93 -11.58 2.80
C SER A 34 -11.83 -12.03 3.74
N ASP A 35 -11.80 -13.34 4.03
CA ASP A 35 -10.86 -13.91 5.00
C ASP A 35 -9.50 -14.26 4.39
N GLN A 36 -9.42 -14.42 3.07
CA GLN A 36 -8.23 -14.88 2.38
C GLN A 36 -7.40 -13.74 1.77
N ILE A 37 -8.09 -12.74 1.23
CA ILE A 37 -7.46 -11.67 0.44
C ILE A 37 -7.93 -10.33 0.97
N ILE A 38 -7.00 -9.38 1.09
CA ILE A 38 -7.31 -8.03 1.56
C ILE A 38 -6.86 -7.03 0.49
N MET A 39 -7.73 -6.08 0.18
CA MET A 39 -7.43 -4.98 -0.73
C MET A 39 -7.37 -3.68 0.06
N ARG A 40 -6.23 -2.99 0.00
CA ARG A 40 -6.00 -1.75 0.74
C ARG A 40 -5.58 -0.65 -0.21
N ARG A 41 -5.93 0.59 0.11
CA ARG A 41 -5.40 1.77 -0.57
C ARG A 41 -4.53 2.53 0.40
N PHE A 42 -3.38 2.98 -0.09
CA PHE A 42 -2.50 3.88 0.65
C PHE A 42 -2.44 5.22 -0.07
N ILE A 43 -2.48 6.29 0.70
CA ILE A 43 -2.34 7.66 0.20
C ILE A 43 -1.10 8.21 0.90
N VAL A 44 -0.07 8.50 0.11
CA VAL A 44 1.18 9.06 0.62
C VAL A 44 1.24 10.52 0.24
N GLU A 45 1.16 11.39 1.24
CA GLU A 45 1.22 12.83 1.04
C GLU A 45 2.60 13.25 0.56
N GLY A 46 2.69 14.46 -0.01
CA GLY A 46 3.98 15.02 -0.45
C GLY A 46 4.99 15.02 0.69
N GLY A 47 6.17 14.46 0.42
CA GLY A 47 7.22 14.31 1.43
C GLY A 47 7.04 13.13 2.37
N GLY A 48 5.96 12.34 2.21
CA GLY A 48 5.68 11.20 3.06
C GLY A 48 6.35 9.91 2.61
N HIS A 49 6.30 8.90 3.47
CA HIS A 49 6.86 7.57 3.19
C HIS A 49 6.26 6.49 4.09
N THR A 50 6.24 5.26 3.60
CA THR A 50 5.91 4.07 4.37
C THR A 50 7.17 3.58 5.10
N PRO A 51 7.05 2.61 6.03
CA PRO A 51 8.25 2.04 6.64
C PRO A 51 9.02 1.20 5.62
N ALA A 52 10.34 1.11 5.81
CA ALA A 52 11.17 0.19 5.05
C ALA A 52 11.10 -1.16 5.74
N HIS A 53 10.36 -2.10 5.16
CA HIS A 53 10.11 -3.39 5.79
C HIS A 53 10.01 -4.52 4.77
N SER A 54 9.99 -5.75 5.28
CA SER A 54 9.72 -6.94 4.48
C SER A 54 8.64 -7.77 5.15
N HIS A 55 7.94 -8.56 4.35
CA HIS A 55 6.92 -9.49 4.82
C HIS A 55 7.17 -10.85 4.18
N ASP A 56 6.66 -11.91 4.81
CA ASP A 56 6.78 -13.27 4.31
C ASP A 56 5.70 -13.63 3.27
N PHE A 57 5.01 -12.63 2.74
CA PHE A 57 3.97 -12.80 1.73
C PHE A 57 4.15 -11.79 0.59
N GLU A 58 3.51 -12.10 -0.53
CA GLU A 58 3.56 -11.28 -1.75
C GLU A 58 2.69 -10.04 -1.64
N HIS A 59 3.09 -8.99 -2.36
CA HIS A 59 2.26 -7.81 -2.58
C HIS A 59 2.04 -7.63 -4.08
N VAL A 60 0.80 -7.38 -4.46
CA VAL A 60 0.44 -6.96 -5.82
C VAL A 60 -0.09 -5.55 -5.72
N VAL A 61 0.51 -4.63 -6.44
CA VAL A 61 0.24 -3.20 -6.28
C VAL A 61 -0.14 -2.58 -7.62
N LYS A 62 -1.15 -1.71 -7.59
CA LYS A 62 -1.53 -0.89 -8.73
C LYS A 62 -1.50 0.57 -8.31
N VAL A 63 -0.71 1.38 -9.01
CA VAL A 63 -0.68 2.82 -8.77
C VAL A 63 -1.91 3.43 -9.43
N GLU A 64 -2.75 4.10 -8.62
CA GLU A 64 -4.00 4.71 -9.08
C GLU A 64 -3.80 6.14 -9.58
N SER A 65 -3.04 6.94 -8.83
CA SER A 65 -2.86 8.35 -9.17
C SER A 65 -1.57 8.89 -8.59
N GLY A 66 -1.06 9.93 -9.20
CA GLY A 66 0.15 10.59 -8.75
C GLY A 66 1.42 9.88 -9.17
N ASN A 67 2.51 10.34 -8.60
CA ASN A 67 3.86 9.82 -8.85
C ASN A 67 4.52 9.54 -7.52
N GLY A 68 5.25 8.45 -7.45
CA GLY A 68 5.99 8.09 -6.26
C GLY A 68 7.27 7.35 -6.62
N VAL A 69 7.90 6.81 -5.59
CA VAL A 69 9.13 6.03 -5.74
C VAL A 69 9.00 4.79 -4.85
N VAL A 70 9.35 3.62 -5.39
CA VAL A 70 9.51 2.42 -4.58
C VAL A 70 10.98 2.09 -4.49
N ILE A 71 11.44 1.82 -3.27
CA ILE A 71 12.83 1.48 -2.99
C ILE A 71 12.90 -0.03 -2.79
N ASP A 72 13.78 -0.69 -3.52
CA ASP A 72 13.92 -2.14 -3.47
C ASP A 72 14.87 -2.60 -2.37
N ASN A 73 15.08 -3.91 -2.29
CA ASN A 73 15.93 -4.54 -1.27
C ASN A 73 17.38 -4.10 -1.30
N GLU A 74 17.84 -3.60 -2.44
CA GLU A 74 19.23 -3.13 -2.61
C GLU A 74 19.35 -1.61 -2.45
N GLY A 75 18.23 -0.94 -2.13
CA GLY A 75 18.21 0.50 -1.95
C GLY A 75 18.06 1.28 -3.24
N HIS A 76 17.79 0.60 -4.36
CA HIS A 76 17.58 1.27 -5.64
C HIS A 76 16.17 1.90 -5.70
N GLU A 77 16.10 3.12 -6.20
CA GLU A 77 14.85 3.85 -6.34
C GLU A 77 14.24 3.62 -7.72
N HIS A 78 12.98 3.22 -7.73
CA HIS A 78 12.23 2.99 -8.97
C HIS A 78 11.06 3.99 -9.03
N PRO A 79 11.11 4.97 -9.96
CA PRO A 79 9.96 5.86 -10.13
C PRO A 79 8.73 5.08 -10.61
N VAL A 80 7.59 5.38 -10.03
CA VAL A 80 6.32 4.78 -10.42
C VAL A 80 5.27 5.86 -10.60
N SER A 81 4.31 5.62 -11.47
CA SER A 81 3.25 6.58 -11.78
C SER A 81 1.94 5.87 -12.04
N ALA A 82 0.86 6.64 -12.11
CA ALA A 82 -0.48 6.13 -12.36
C ALA A 82 -0.49 5.13 -13.52
N GLY A 83 -1.09 3.97 -13.31
CA GLY A 83 -1.17 2.90 -14.28
C GLY A 83 -0.11 1.83 -14.16
N ASN A 84 0.97 2.06 -13.38
CA ASN A 84 1.99 1.03 -13.17
C ASN A 84 1.47 -0.09 -12.28
N SER A 85 1.90 -1.30 -12.55
CA SER A 85 1.62 -2.48 -11.73
C SER A 85 2.94 -3.02 -11.19
N LEU A 86 2.95 -3.40 -9.92
CA LEU A 86 4.15 -3.87 -9.23
C LEU A 86 3.90 -5.23 -8.60
N PHE A 87 4.93 -6.03 -8.57
CA PHE A 87 4.95 -7.27 -7.80
C PHE A 87 6.13 -7.21 -6.84
N ILE A 88 5.85 -7.41 -5.56
CA ILE A 88 6.88 -7.47 -4.52
C ILE A 88 6.89 -8.89 -3.99
N PRO A 89 7.97 -9.65 -4.23
CA PRO A 89 8.05 -11.04 -3.76
C PRO A 89 8.14 -11.13 -2.23
N PRO A 90 7.86 -12.32 -1.66
CA PRO A 90 8.03 -12.52 -0.22
C PRO A 90 9.45 -12.18 0.20
N ASN A 91 9.57 -11.58 1.38
CA ASN A 91 10.83 -11.27 2.05
C ASN A 91 11.70 -10.20 1.39
N GLU A 92 11.22 -9.56 0.32
CA GLU A 92 11.92 -8.44 -0.28
C GLU A 92 11.65 -7.17 0.51
N LYS A 93 12.69 -6.56 1.05
CA LYS A 93 12.57 -5.28 1.76
C LYS A 93 12.19 -4.20 0.76
N HIS A 94 11.20 -3.39 1.11
CA HIS A 94 10.69 -2.34 0.23
C HIS A 94 10.19 -1.15 1.03
N GLN A 95 10.12 0.01 0.37
CA GLN A 95 9.59 1.23 0.95
C GLN A 95 8.99 2.08 -0.16
N PHE A 96 7.83 2.67 0.09
CA PHE A 96 7.22 3.64 -0.81
C PHE A 96 7.49 5.04 -0.30
N LYS A 97 7.85 5.95 -1.19
CA LYS A 97 8.10 7.35 -0.89
C LYS A 97 7.40 8.26 -1.88
N ASN A 98 7.04 9.44 -1.42
CA ASN A 98 6.53 10.50 -2.28
C ASN A 98 7.43 11.73 -2.18
N PRO A 99 8.44 11.87 -3.07
CA PRO A 99 9.30 13.05 -3.07
C PRO A 99 8.69 14.26 -3.78
N HIS A 100 7.43 14.14 -4.21
CA HIS A 100 6.74 15.20 -4.95
C HIS A 100 5.80 15.99 -4.04
N SER A 101 5.09 16.97 -4.61
CA SER A 101 4.16 17.82 -3.83
C SER A 101 2.72 17.32 -3.85
N GLN A 102 2.34 16.50 -4.83
CA GLN A 102 0.98 15.97 -4.96
C GLN A 102 0.86 14.60 -4.30
N PRO A 103 -0.33 14.22 -3.82
CA PRO A 103 -0.53 12.91 -3.22
C PRO A 103 -0.27 11.76 -4.19
N PHE A 104 0.24 10.66 -3.65
CA PHE A 104 0.53 9.42 -4.38
C PHE A 104 -0.38 8.33 -3.83
N HIS A 105 -1.25 7.78 -4.69
CA HIS A 105 -2.24 6.77 -4.31
C HIS A 105 -1.93 5.43 -4.96
N PHE A 106 -1.91 4.37 -4.18
CA PHE A 106 -1.78 3.02 -4.73
C PHE A 106 -2.66 2.03 -3.98
N VAL A 107 -3.10 1.00 -4.70
CA VAL A 107 -3.87 -0.11 -4.14
C VAL A 107 -2.94 -1.31 -4.00
N CYS A 108 -2.98 -1.96 -2.86
CA CYS A 108 -2.18 -3.13 -2.57
C CYS A 108 -3.09 -4.31 -2.21
N ILE A 109 -2.89 -5.43 -2.88
CA ILE A 109 -3.63 -6.66 -2.61
C ILE A 109 -2.66 -7.66 -1.99
N ILE A 110 -3.04 -8.21 -0.84
CA ILE A 110 -2.23 -9.18 -0.11
C ILE A 110 -3.10 -10.36 0.35
N LEU A 111 -2.45 -11.46 0.66
CA LEU A 111 -3.08 -12.50 1.45
C LEU A 111 -3.25 -11.98 2.88
N ASN A 112 -4.32 -12.40 3.54
CA ASN A 112 -4.54 -12.00 4.92
C ASN A 112 -3.44 -12.62 5.81
N PRO A 113 -2.61 -11.82 6.48
CA PRO A 113 -1.51 -12.33 7.30
C PRO A 113 -1.96 -13.26 8.42
N GLU A 114 -3.17 -13.08 8.93
CA GLU A 114 -3.73 -13.92 9.99
C GLU A 114 -4.07 -15.33 9.49
N ASN A 115 -4.25 -15.49 8.18
CA ASN A 115 -4.59 -16.77 7.56
C ASN A 115 -3.40 -17.40 6.82
N SER A 116 -2.27 -16.73 6.73
CA SER A 116 -1.05 -17.24 6.11
C SER A 116 -0.25 -18.01 7.16
N GLY A 117 -0.87 -18.99 7.69
CA GLY A 117 -0.38 -19.78 8.79
C GLY A 117 0.88 -20.55 8.67
#